data_6ea6a2b837c8847e0818b651eac51ade
#
_entry.id   6ea6a2b837c8847e0818b651eac51ade
#
_cell.length_a   1.000
_cell.length_b   1.000
_cell.length_c   1.000
_cell.angle_alpha   90.00
_cell.angle_beta   90.00
_cell.angle_gamma   90.00
#
_symmetry.space_group_name_H-M   'P 1'
#
loop_
_entity.id
_entity.type
_entity.pdbx_description
1 polymer ?
#
loop_
_entity_poly.entity_id
_entity_poly.type
_entity_poly.pdbx_seq_one_letter_code
_entity_poly.pdbx_strand_id
1 'polypeptide(L)'
;MRIISGQFKGRTIKVPKSKLVRPTTDRNKESLFNYLNNIVDFDGIKVCDIYAGSGALGLESLSRGAAEVHFVEKNFVIYKTLQENINTFGVDDQTKIFKMEAVKFTTISRHEQYDLILADPPFFKDDIHTVLENLLERNYLKEDGLIIIERSIQTKEKDVKQFKCEPFKRMGDSLFYKFPS
;
A
#
# COMPACT_ATOMS: atom_id res chain seq x y z
N MET A 1 -12.31 -8.51 6.20
CA MET A 1 -11.87 -7.98 4.89
C MET A 1 -11.63 -9.16 3.96
N ARG A 2 -11.87 -9.03 2.64
CA ARG A 2 -11.74 -10.13 1.67
C ARG A 2 -10.89 -9.70 0.48
N ILE A 3 -10.26 -10.67 -0.19
CA ILE A 3 -9.69 -10.47 -1.54
C ILE A 3 -10.84 -10.31 -2.54
N ILE A 4 -10.75 -9.31 -3.38
CA ILE A 4 -11.82 -8.92 -4.32
C ILE A 4 -11.73 -9.68 -5.65
N SER A 5 -10.51 -9.85 -6.16
CA SER A 5 -10.30 -10.44 -7.49
C SER A 5 -9.02 -11.30 -7.55
N GLY A 6 -8.82 -11.98 -8.67
CA GLY A 6 -7.63 -12.80 -8.92
C GLY A 6 -7.70 -14.20 -8.30
N GLN A 7 -6.52 -14.82 -8.19
CA GLN A 7 -6.39 -16.24 -7.78
C GLN A 7 -6.91 -16.53 -6.37
N PHE A 8 -6.93 -15.54 -5.48
CA PHE A 8 -7.39 -15.69 -4.09
C PHE A 8 -8.77 -15.08 -3.84
N LYS A 9 -9.53 -14.74 -4.89
CA LYS A 9 -10.86 -14.10 -4.79
C LYS A 9 -11.74 -14.77 -3.73
N GLY A 10 -12.34 -13.94 -2.86
CA GLY A 10 -13.27 -14.36 -1.82
C GLY A 10 -12.61 -14.84 -0.51
N ARG A 11 -11.29 -15.10 -0.51
CA ARG A 11 -10.58 -15.51 0.72
C ARG A 11 -10.53 -14.36 1.73
N THR A 12 -10.67 -14.71 2.99
CA THR A 12 -10.70 -13.75 4.10
C THR A 12 -9.30 -13.37 4.54
N ILE A 13 -9.05 -12.07 4.69
CA ILE A 13 -7.86 -11.51 5.32
C ILE A 13 -8.20 -11.27 6.80
N LYS A 14 -7.41 -11.83 7.70
CA LYS A 14 -7.50 -11.60 9.14
C LYS A 14 -7.09 -10.16 9.43
N VAL A 15 -7.93 -9.44 10.18
CA VAL A 15 -7.67 -8.06 10.61
C VAL A 15 -7.46 -8.03 12.11
N PRO A 16 -6.44 -7.34 12.63
CA PRO A 16 -6.23 -7.23 14.07
C PRO A 16 -7.46 -6.60 14.76
N LYS A 17 -7.84 -7.12 15.92
CA LYS A 17 -8.85 -6.52 16.79
C LYS A 17 -8.27 -5.29 17.50
N SER A 18 -7.89 -4.28 16.75
CA SER A 18 -7.29 -3.06 17.30
C SER A 18 -8.10 -1.85 16.87
N LYS A 19 -8.41 -0.95 17.83
CA LYS A 19 -8.99 0.37 17.53
C LYS A 19 -8.06 1.28 16.72
N LEU A 20 -6.80 0.87 16.52
CA LEU A 20 -5.76 1.64 15.83
C LEU A 20 -5.78 1.45 14.31
N VAL A 21 -6.51 0.46 13.81
CA VAL A 21 -6.60 0.18 12.37
C VAL A 21 -8.03 0.44 11.94
N ARG A 22 -8.26 1.48 11.16
CA ARG A 22 -9.48 1.60 10.37
C ARG A 22 -9.32 0.63 9.20
N PRO A 23 -10.19 -0.38 9.05
CA PRO A 23 -10.11 -1.23 7.87
C PRO A 23 -10.41 -0.36 6.65
N THR A 24 -9.52 -0.30 5.68
CA THR A 24 -9.89 0.08 4.31
C THR A 24 -11.11 -0.77 3.96
N THR A 25 -12.24 -0.15 3.70
CA THR A 25 -13.46 -0.93 3.45
C THR A 25 -13.25 -1.75 2.19
N ASP A 26 -13.81 -2.97 2.13
CA ASP A 26 -13.78 -3.80 0.91
C ASP A 26 -14.18 -2.97 -0.32
N ARG A 27 -15.13 -2.03 -0.16
CA ARG A 27 -15.60 -1.12 -1.21
C ARG A 27 -14.52 -0.13 -1.69
N ASN A 28 -13.76 0.47 -0.78
CA ASN A 28 -12.70 1.41 -1.17
C ASN A 28 -11.57 0.67 -1.89
N LYS A 29 -11.18 -0.49 -1.36
CA LYS A 29 -10.18 -1.36 -1.99
C LYS A 29 -10.63 -1.82 -3.38
N GLU A 30 -11.87 -2.28 -3.54
CA GLU A 30 -12.44 -2.65 -4.83
C GLU A 30 -12.41 -1.48 -5.83
N SER A 31 -12.86 -0.30 -5.41
CA SER A 31 -12.85 0.89 -6.28
C SER A 31 -11.45 1.33 -6.67
N LEU A 32 -10.47 1.23 -5.76
CA LEU A 32 -9.07 1.53 -6.05
C LEU A 32 -8.51 0.55 -7.08
N PHE A 33 -8.66 -0.74 -6.85
CA PHE A 33 -8.12 -1.76 -7.76
C PHE A 33 -8.86 -1.81 -9.10
N ASN A 34 -10.14 -1.46 -9.17
CA ASN A 34 -10.84 -1.27 -10.44
C ASN A 34 -10.24 -0.11 -11.26
N TYR A 35 -9.82 0.96 -10.60
CA TYR A 35 -9.08 2.03 -11.27
C TYR A 35 -7.70 1.57 -11.72
N LEU A 36 -6.94 0.93 -10.82
CA LEU A 36 -5.58 0.45 -11.11
C LEU A 36 -5.55 -0.54 -12.28
N ASN A 37 -6.51 -1.43 -12.40
CA ASN A 37 -6.60 -2.38 -13.52
C ASN A 37 -6.66 -1.74 -14.92
N ASN A 38 -7.01 -0.44 -14.99
CA ASN A 38 -7.04 0.26 -16.28
C ASN A 38 -5.69 0.90 -16.63
N ILE A 39 -4.76 0.98 -15.69
CA ILE A 39 -3.49 1.71 -15.86
C ILE A 39 -2.26 0.90 -15.42
N VAL A 40 -2.46 -0.23 -14.76
CA VAL A 40 -1.38 -1.12 -14.28
C VAL A 40 -1.70 -2.54 -14.72
N ASP A 41 -0.80 -3.16 -15.46
CA ASP A 41 -0.81 -4.61 -15.62
C ASP A 41 -0.15 -5.24 -14.40
N PHE A 42 -0.91 -6.03 -13.65
CA PHE A 42 -0.40 -6.65 -12.43
C PHE A 42 0.49 -7.87 -12.68
N ASP A 43 0.48 -8.42 -13.89
CA ASP A 43 1.23 -9.64 -14.19
C ASP A 43 2.75 -9.41 -14.10
N GLY A 44 3.39 -10.13 -13.21
CA GLY A 44 4.83 -10.12 -13.04
C GLY A 44 5.44 -8.89 -12.36
N ILE A 45 4.64 -7.90 -11.94
CA ILE A 45 5.17 -6.68 -11.31
C ILE A 45 5.62 -6.90 -9.86
N LYS A 46 6.49 -5.99 -9.39
CA LYS A 46 6.94 -5.88 -8.01
C LYS A 46 6.22 -4.72 -7.31
N VAL A 47 5.55 -5.02 -6.20
CA VAL A 47 4.76 -4.05 -5.44
C VAL A 47 5.38 -3.81 -4.06
N CYS A 48 5.26 -2.57 -3.56
CA CYS A 48 5.55 -2.23 -2.17
C CYS A 48 4.28 -1.70 -1.49
N ASP A 49 3.87 -2.32 -0.39
CA ASP A 49 2.74 -1.91 0.45
C ASP A 49 3.30 -1.26 1.71
N ILE A 50 3.31 0.08 1.74
CA ILE A 50 3.84 0.87 2.85
C ILE A 50 2.69 1.21 3.80
N TYR A 51 2.91 1.04 5.10
CA TYR A 51 1.87 1.02 6.16
C TYR A 51 0.92 -0.17 5.98
N ALA A 52 1.48 -1.33 5.69
CA ALA A 52 0.77 -2.50 5.18
C ALA A 52 -0.38 -3.01 6.06
N GLY A 53 -0.36 -2.75 7.36
CA GLY A 53 -1.40 -3.22 8.24
C GLY A 53 -1.57 -4.74 8.17
N SER A 54 -2.77 -5.20 7.84
CA SER A 54 -3.06 -6.63 7.63
C SER A 54 -2.57 -7.19 6.29
N GLY A 55 -1.99 -6.35 5.43
CA GLY A 55 -1.51 -6.70 4.09
C GLY A 55 -2.59 -6.68 3.01
N ALA A 56 -3.67 -5.96 3.24
CA ALA A 56 -4.84 -6.03 2.36
C ALA A 56 -4.58 -5.55 0.92
N LEU A 57 -3.77 -4.51 0.74
CA LEU A 57 -3.44 -3.98 -0.58
C LEU A 57 -2.40 -4.86 -1.29
N GLY A 58 -1.35 -5.26 -0.57
CA GLY A 58 -0.32 -6.14 -1.15
C GLY A 58 -0.84 -7.53 -1.49
N LEU A 59 -1.65 -8.16 -0.63
CA LEU A 59 -2.26 -9.47 -0.90
C LEU A 59 -3.27 -9.40 -2.07
N GLU A 60 -4.00 -8.30 -2.23
CA GLU A 60 -4.84 -8.07 -3.40
C GLU A 60 -3.99 -7.97 -4.67
N SER A 61 -2.82 -7.30 -4.62
CA SER A 61 -1.89 -7.20 -5.73
C SER A 61 -1.34 -8.56 -6.14
N LEU A 62 -0.92 -9.41 -5.18
CA LEU A 62 -0.52 -10.80 -5.45
C LEU A 62 -1.65 -11.60 -6.08
N SER A 63 -2.86 -11.45 -5.55
CA SER A 63 -4.03 -12.15 -6.10
C SER A 63 -4.29 -11.81 -7.57
N ARG A 64 -3.89 -10.62 -8.02
CA ARG A 64 -4.08 -10.13 -9.40
C ARG A 64 -2.91 -10.43 -10.34
N GLY A 65 -1.82 -11.03 -9.84
CA GLY A 65 -0.70 -11.47 -10.67
C GLY A 65 0.65 -10.85 -10.34
N ALA A 66 0.76 -9.97 -9.34
CA ALA A 66 2.05 -9.44 -8.91
C ALA A 66 3.00 -10.59 -8.55
N ALA A 67 4.24 -10.53 -9.03
CA ALA A 67 5.24 -11.57 -8.79
C ALA A 67 5.79 -11.51 -7.36
N GLU A 68 5.94 -10.31 -6.83
CA GLU A 68 6.53 -10.11 -5.50
C GLU A 68 5.93 -8.89 -4.82
N VAL A 69 5.69 -9.00 -3.51
CA VAL A 69 5.21 -7.88 -2.69
C VAL A 69 6.08 -7.70 -1.45
N HIS A 70 6.57 -6.49 -1.27
CA HIS A 70 7.23 -6.06 -0.05
C HIS A 70 6.27 -5.29 0.83
N PHE A 71 6.19 -5.66 2.10
CA PHE A 71 5.35 -5.02 3.10
C PHE A 71 6.19 -4.24 4.10
N VAL A 72 5.76 -3.03 4.46
CA VAL A 72 6.39 -2.22 5.51
C VAL A 72 5.40 -1.98 6.63
N GLU A 73 5.64 -2.58 7.79
CA GLU A 73 4.79 -2.47 8.97
C GLU A 73 5.64 -2.39 10.25
N LYS A 74 5.44 -1.34 11.06
CA LYS A 74 6.24 -1.14 12.28
C LYS A 74 5.68 -1.81 13.51
N ASN A 75 4.36 -1.95 13.59
CA ASN A 75 3.68 -2.47 14.78
C ASN A 75 3.83 -3.98 14.86
N PHE A 76 4.38 -4.46 15.97
CA PHE A 76 4.68 -5.88 16.15
C PHE A 76 3.42 -6.78 16.14
N VAL A 77 2.33 -6.32 16.74
CA VAL A 77 1.08 -7.11 16.79
C VAL A 77 0.47 -7.22 15.39
N ILE A 78 0.47 -6.11 14.65
CA ILE A 78 -0.03 -6.06 13.28
C ILE A 78 0.87 -6.88 12.35
N TYR A 79 2.19 -6.76 12.49
CA TYR A 79 3.17 -7.60 11.78
C TYR A 79 2.88 -9.10 11.93
N LYS A 80 2.56 -9.57 13.15
CA LYS A 80 2.19 -10.98 13.37
C LYS A 80 0.94 -11.37 12.58
N THR A 81 -0.07 -10.53 12.58
CA THR A 81 -1.30 -10.78 11.81
C THR A 81 -1.02 -10.81 10.30
N LEU A 82 -0.17 -9.90 9.81
CA LEU A 82 0.30 -9.89 8.42
C LEU A 82 1.03 -11.19 8.06
N GLN A 83 1.95 -11.64 8.90
CA GLN A 83 2.66 -12.92 8.71
C GLN A 83 1.71 -14.11 8.69
N GLU A 84 0.72 -14.14 9.60
CA GLU A 84 -0.32 -15.19 9.61
C GLU A 84 -1.14 -15.17 8.31
N ASN A 85 -1.47 -14.00 7.78
CA ASN A 85 -2.15 -13.89 6.50
C ASN A 85 -1.29 -14.43 5.36
N ILE A 86 -0.03 -14.01 5.25
CA ILE A 86 0.92 -14.48 4.24
C ILE A 86 1.00 -16.01 4.24
N ASN A 87 1.24 -16.60 5.41
CA ASN A 87 1.29 -18.07 5.58
C ASN A 87 -0.03 -18.73 5.18
N THR A 88 -1.18 -18.16 5.58
CA THR A 88 -2.50 -18.68 5.23
C THR A 88 -2.75 -18.67 3.73
N PHE A 89 -2.26 -17.64 3.04
CA PHE A 89 -2.36 -17.55 1.57
C PHE A 89 -1.31 -18.42 0.85
N GLY A 90 -0.27 -18.87 1.54
CA GLY A 90 0.81 -19.69 0.98
C GLY A 90 1.67 -18.91 -0.02
N VAL A 91 1.96 -17.65 0.31
CA VAL A 91 2.70 -16.71 -0.57
C VAL A 91 4.01 -16.22 0.07
N ASP A 92 4.55 -17.00 0.99
CA ASP A 92 5.77 -16.65 1.72
C ASP A 92 6.94 -16.38 0.77
N ASP A 93 7.11 -17.20 -0.27
CA ASP A 93 8.19 -17.10 -1.26
C ASP A 93 8.04 -15.87 -2.19
N GLN A 94 6.85 -15.26 -2.24
CA GLN A 94 6.54 -14.08 -3.04
C GLN A 94 6.51 -12.79 -2.21
N THR A 95 6.88 -12.86 -0.91
CA THR A 95 6.71 -11.75 0.00
C THR A 95 7.92 -11.49 0.86
N LYS A 96 8.11 -10.22 1.23
CA LYS A 96 9.10 -9.80 2.23
C LYS A 96 8.49 -8.76 3.15
N ILE A 97 8.67 -8.91 4.47
CA ILE A 97 8.18 -7.95 5.43
C ILE A 97 9.34 -7.17 6.04
N PHE A 98 9.29 -5.86 5.94
CA PHE A 98 10.17 -4.93 6.62
C PHE A 98 9.49 -4.43 7.90
N LYS A 99 9.88 -5.01 9.05
CA LYS A 99 9.36 -4.60 10.35
C LYS A 99 10.06 -3.33 10.82
N MET A 100 9.69 -2.19 10.24
CA MET A 100 10.27 -0.89 10.55
C MET A 100 9.31 0.27 10.24
N GLU A 101 9.70 1.48 10.64
CA GLU A 101 8.96 2.68 10.27
C GLU A 101 9.12 3.00 8.78
N ALA A 102 8.06 3.55 8.15
CA ALA A 102 8.05 3.91 6.74
C ALA A 102 9.19 4.89 6.38
N VAL A 103 9.42 5.93 7.21
CA VAL A 103 10.52 6.87 6.99
C VAL A 103 11.88 6.16 6.99
N LYS A 104 12.11 5.22 7.93
CA LYS A 104 13.36 4.45 7.96
C LYS A 104 13.51 3.56 6.74
N PHE A 105 12.42 2.92 6.29
CA PHE A 105 12.43 2.11 5.07
C PHE A 105 12.89 2.94 3.87
N THR A 106 12.33 4.14 3.70
CA THR A 106 12.65 5.01 2.57
C THR A 106 14.04 5.68 2.63
N THR A 107 14.80 5.47 3.72
CA THR A 107 16.20 5.92 3.85
C THR A 107 17.23 4.83 3.67
N ILE A 108 16.83 3.60 3.35
CA ILE A 108 17.76 2.49 3.08
C ILE A 108 18.61 2.81 1.85
N SER A 109 19.93 2.70 1.98
CA SER A 109 20.87 3.07 0.90
C SER A 109 20.93 2.05 -0.25
N ARG A 110 20.67 0.78 0.06
CA ARG A 110 20.57 -0.30 -0.94
C ARG A 110 19.16 -0.88 -0.89
N HIS A 111 18.30 -0.33 -1.72
CA HIS A 111 16.89 -0.74 -1.82
C HIS A 111 16.59 -1.28 -3.21
N GLU A 112 15.46 -1.91 -3.34
CA GLU A 112 14.91 -2.36 -4.60
C GLU A 112 13.99 -1.28 -5.19
N GLN A 113 13.75 -1.37 -6.50
CA GLN A 113 12.79 -0.52 -7.19
C GLN A 113 11.48 -1.28 -7.42
N TYR A 114 10.38 -0.56 -7.46
CA TYR A 114 9.03 -1.09 -7.57
C TYR A 114 8.29 -0.54 -8.77
N ASP A 115 7.45 -1.38 -9.35
CA ASP A 115 6.52 -0.98 -10.41
C ASP A 115 5.32 -0.22 -9.81
N LEU A 116 4.89 -0.62 -8.60
CA LEU A 116 3.79 0.01 -7.88
C LEU A 116 4.12 0.13 -6.39
N ILE A 117 3.93 1.32 -5.84
CA ILE A 117 3.99 1.57 -4.40
C ILE A 117 2.61 2.00 -3.94
N LEU A 118 2.06 1.30 -2.95
CA LEU A 118 0.79 1.61 -2.30
C LEU A 118 1.06 2.08 -0.88
N ALA A 119 0.40 3.13 -0.44
CA ALA A 119 0.53 3.64 0.92
C ALA A 119 -0.82 4.10 1.48
N ASP A 120 -1.21 3.50 2.62
CA ASP A 120 -2.40 3.88 3.40
C ASP A 120 -1.99 4.22 4.84
N PRO A 121 -1.36 5.40 5.06
CA PRO A 121 -0.90 5.79 6.38
C PRO A 121 -2.07 6.09 7.32
N PRO A 122 -1.88 5.93 8.65
CA PRO A 122 -2.86 6.38 9.64
C PRO A 122 -3.19 7.87 9.44
N PHE A 123 -4.47 8.24 9.50
CA PHE A 123 -5.01 9.54 9.06
C PHE A 123 -4.30 10.79 9.58
N PHE A 124 -3.82 10.77 10.82
CA PHE A 124 -3.19 11.93 11.45
C PHE A 124 -1.67 11.87 11.46
N LYS A 125 -1.06 10.94 10.73
CA LYS A 125 0.37 10.90 10.57
C LYS A 125 0.82 11.71 9.36
N ASP A 126 1.75 12.61 9.62
CA ASP A 126 2.31 13.50 8.62
C ASP A 126 3.61 12.98 8.00
N ASP A 127 4.11 11.85 8.50
CA ASP A 127 5.35 11.24 8.00
C ASP A 127 5.26 10.82 6.52
N ILE A 128 4.05 10.69 5.97
CA ILE A 128 3.83 10.35 4.56
C ILE A 128 4.44 11.37 3.59
N HIS A 129 4.51 12.65 3.97
CA HIS A 129 5.10 13.68 3.12
C HIS A 129 6.62 13.43 2.96
N THR A 130 7.32 13.18 4.06
CA THR A 130 8.74 12.81 4.05
C THR A 130 8.97 11.45 3.36
N VAL A 131 8.05 10.49 3.56
CA VAL A 131 8.09 9.20 2.87
C VAL A 131 8.03 9.41 1.36
N LEU A 132 7.08 10.21 0.85
CA LEU A 132 6.96 10.48 -0.57
C LEU A 132 8.21 11.17 -1.14
N GLU A 133 8.71 12.22 -0.47
CA GLU A 133 9.94 12.90 -0.86
C GLU A 133 11.10 11.90 -1.01
N ASN A 134 11.34 11.07 0.01
CA ASN A 134 12.39 10.06 -0.03
C ASN A 134 12.19 9.04 -1.17
N LEU A 135 10.95 8.58 -1.41
CA LEU A 135 10.66 7.62 -2.48
C LEU A 135 11.03 8.18 -3.86
N LEU A 136 10.70 9.43 -4.10
CA LEU A 136 10.99 10.11 -5.37
C LEU A 136 12.49 10.46 -5.50
N GLU A 137 13.09 11.09 -4.49
CA GLU A 137 14.49 11.53 -4.54
C GLU A 137 15.50 10.37 -4.60
N ARG A 138 15.14 9.22 -4.03
CA ARG A 138 16.01 8.05 -3.95
C ARG A 138 15.72 6.97 -4.98
N ASN A 139 14.86 7.26 -5.96
CA ASN A 139 14.54 6.37 -7.08
C ASN A 139 13.99 5.00 -6.62
N TYR A 140 12.98 4.98 -5.76
CA TYR A 140 12.29 3.75 -5.36
C TYR A 140 11.35 3.20 -6.44
N LEU A 141 11.01 4.01 -7.45
CA LEU A 141 10.22 3.58 -8.60
C LEU A 141 11.12 3.11 -9.74
N LYS A 142 10.66 2.09 -10.46
CA LYS A 142 11.16 1.76 -11.79
C LYS A 142 10.69 2.82 -12.80
N GLU A 143 11.25 2.81 -13.99
CA GLU A 143 10.72 3.55 -15.14
C GLU A 143 9.25 3.20 -15.34
N ASP A 144 8.39 4.19 -15.55
CA ASP A 144 6.92 4.05 -15.60
C ASP A 144 6.26 3.56 -14.31
N GLY A 145 6.99 3.50 -13.20
CA GLY A 145 6.46 3.11 -11.89
C GLY A 145 5.47 4.14 -11.32
N LEU A 146 4.67 3.71 -10.37
CA LEU A 146 3.57 4.49 -9.84
C LEU A 146 3.49 4.42 -8.31
N ILE A 147 3.29 5.57 -7.65
CA ILE A 147 2.91 5.63 -6.23
C ILE A 147 1.45 6.02 -6.11
N ILE A 148 0.70 5.29 -5.30
CA ILE A 148 -0.67 5.62 -4.89
C ILE A 148 -0.70 5.82 -3.38
N ILE A 149 -1.21 6.95 -2.93
CA ILE A 149 -1.37 7.27 -1.51
C ILE A 149 -2.84 7.52 -1.20
N GLU A 150 -3.38 6.78 -0.22
CA GLU A 150 -4.70 7.04 0.37
C GLU A 150 -4.55 8.01 1.54
N ARG A 151 -5.43 9.03 1.59
CA ARG A 151 -5.49 10.03 2.67
C ARG A 151 -6.92 10.31 3.08
N SER A 152 -7.11 10.86 4.27
CA SER A 152 -8.42 11.34 4.71
C SER A 152 -8.79 12.66 4.03
N ILE A 153 -10.08 12.86 3.76
CA ILE A 153 -10.60 14.18 3.35
C ILE A 153 -10.30 15.28 4.39
N GLN A 154 -10.15 14.91 5.65
CA GLN A 154 -9.85 15.85 6.74
C GLN A 154 -8.43 16.45 6.65
N THR A 155 -7.52 15.79 5.94
CA THR A 155 -6.14 16.26 5.74
C THR A 155 -5.93 16.93 4.38
N LYS A 156 -7.00 17.09 3.57
CA LYS A 156 -6.92 17.52 2.16
C LYS A 156 -6.09 18.79 1.97
N GLU A 157 -6.40 19.85 2.70
CA GLU A 157 -5.72 21.15 2.52
C GLU A 157 -4.21 21.06 2.75
N LYS A 158 -3.82 20.33 3.80
CA LYS A 158 -2.43 20.08 4.12
C LYS A 158 -1.76 19.20 3.06
N ASP A 159 -2.41 18.11 2.67
CA ASP A 159 -1.87 17.14 1.72
C ASP A 159 -1.70 17.80 0.33
N VAL A 160 -2.68 18.56 -0.17
CA VAL A 160 -2.57 19.30 -1.44
C VAL A 160 -1.39 20.26 -1.41
N LYS A 161 -1.19 21.00 -0.32
CA LYS A 161 -0.06 21.92 -0.17
C LYS A 161 1.29 21.19 -0.19
N GLN A 162 1.40 20.05 0.49
CA GLN A 162 2.65 19.30 0.61
C GLN A 162 2.94 18.47 -0.64
N PHE A 163 1.94 17.81 -1.18
CA PHE A 163 2.08 16.99 -2.40
C PHE A 163 2.14 17.82 -3.68
N LYS A 164 1.74 19.11 -3.60
CA LYS A 164 1.67 20.05 -4.75
C LYS A 164 0.79 19.53 -5.89
N CYS A 165 -0.21 18.71 -5.56
CA CYS A 165 -1.19 18.17 -6.50
C CYS A 165 -2.55 17.95 -5.82
N GLU A 166 -3.62 17.98 -6.63
CA GLU A 166 -4.96 17.57 -6.19
C GLU A 166 -5.12 16.06 -6.20
N PRO A 167 -6.00 15.49 -5.34
CA PRO A 167 -6.31 14.07 -5.42
C PRO A 167 -6.99 13.74 -6.76
N PHE A 168 -6.57 12.66 -7.40
CA PHE A 168 -7.18 12.21 -8.65
C PHE A 168 -8.53 11.52 -8.47
N LYS A 169 -8.82 11.04 -7.25
CA LYS A 169 -10.07 10.34 -6.94
C LYS A 169 -10.47 10.54 -5.48
N ARG A 170 -11.79 10.61 -5.26
CA ARG A 170 -12.40 10.57 -3.93
C ARG A 170 -13.33 9.37 -3.81
N MET A 171 -13.28 8.67 -2.68
CA MET A 171 -14.18 7.56 -2.34
C MET A 171 -14.61 7.71 -0.88
N GLY A 172 -15.84 8.17 -0.66
CA GLY A 172 -16.32 8.50 0.67
C GLY A 172 -15.43 9.57 1.33
N ASP A 173 -14.82 9.22 2.45
CA ASP A 173 -13.90 10.09 3.19
C ASP A 173 -12.43 9.88 2.80
N SER A 174 -12.14 9.02 1.84
CA SER A 174 -10.79 8.76 1.33
C SER A 174 -10.51 9.56 0.06
N LEU A 175 -9.32 10.15 0.01
CA LEU A 175 -8.74 10.82 -1.15
C LEU A 175 -7.54 10.00 -1.64
N PHE A 176 -7.40 9.87 -2.95
CA PHE A 176 -6.30 9.16 -3.56
C PHE A 176 -5.44 10.10 -4.38
N TYR A 177 -4.13 10.07 -4.10
CA TYR A 177 -3.10 10.82 -4.81
C TYR A 177 -2.25 9.87 -5.64
N LYS A 178 -1.77 10.35 -6.78
CA LYS A 178 -1.00 9.55 -7.74
C LYS A 178 0.28 10.30 -8.13
N PHE A 179 1.41 9.60 -8.06
CA PHE A 179 2.72 10.13 -8.43
C PHE A 179 3.41 9.16 -9.38
N PRO A 180 3.68 9.55 -10.64
CA PRO A 180 4.49 8.77 -11.57
C PRO A 180 5.97 8.86 -11.21
N SER A 181 6.79 7.94 -11.78
CA SER A 181 8.26 8.01 -11.72
C SER A 181 8.81 9.23 -12.41
#